data_ba16275ec0450f84a40177be7407264d
#
_entry.id   ba16275ec0450f84a40177be7407264d
#
_cell.length_a   1.000
_cell.length_b   1.000
_cell.length_c   1.000
_cell.angle_alpha   90.00
_cell.angle_beta   90.00
_cell.angle_gamma   90.00
#
_symmetry.space_group_name_H-M   'P 1'
#
loop_
_entity.id
_entity.type
_entity.pdbx_description
1 polymer ?
#
loop_
_entity_poly.entity_id
_entity_poly.type
_entity_poly.pdbx_seq_one_letter_code
_entity_poly.pdbx_strand_id
1 'polypeptide(L)'
;MDLLAPRFKDRACIANPLFGTTSMHAAALFAVLGEEKAQAFFAGFTANGGKMLSSNGEVRRRVAAGEFAVGITDTDDVNVARLEGKPVGLVYPDADGMGTLIIPNCVMLIAGSPHPDTARQFIDYLLQPESEKALAESEAAQMPLRPGVSAPSTVATVQSLKPMAVNYAALAGLLETLSKGYLKEWVDRQP
;
A
#
# COMPACT_ATOMS: atom_id res chain seq x y z
N MET A 1 -12.50 -9.04 1.11
CA MET A 1 -13.32 -9.49 2.29
C MET A 1 -12.75 -10.71 2.99
N ASP A 2 -11.78 -11.42 2.40
CA ASP A 2 -11.20 -12.67 2.96
C ASP A 2 -10.57 -12.51 4.34
N LEU A 3 -10.02 -11.33 4.67
CA LEU A 3 -9.47 -11.06 6.01
C LEU A 3 -10.50 -11.15 7.15
N LEU A 4 -11.79 -11.11 6.80
CA LEU A 4 -12.90 -11.28 7.76
C LEU A 4 -13.27 -12.75 7.95
N ALA A 5 -12.67 -13.66 7.18
CA ALA A 5 -12.98 -15.09 7.28
C ALA A 5 -12.49 -15.67 8.61
N PRO A 6 -13.22 -16.66 9.19
CA PRO A 6 -12.86 -17.27 10.48
C PRO A 6 -11.43 -17.83 10.56
N ARG A 7 -10.86 -18.26 9.41
CA ARG A 7 -9.47 -18.76 9.33
C ARG A 7 -8.42 -17.71 9.71
N PHE A 8 -8.77 -16.41 9.64
CA PHE A 8 -7.88 -15.30 9.99
C PHE A 8 -8.24 -14.64 11.33
N LYS A 9 -9.17 -15.25 12.09
CA LYS A 9 -9.51 -14.72 13.41
C LYS A 9 -8.28 -14.61 14.30
N ASP A 10 -8.06 -13.41 14.87
CA ASP A 10 -6.90 -13.05 15.71
C ASP A 10 -5.54 -13.18 15.00
N ARG A 11 -5.52 -13.29 13.66
CA ARG A 11 -4.31 -13.61 12.88
C ARG A 11 -4.04 -12.66 11.72
N ALA A 12 -4.78 -11.58 11.61
CA ALA A 12 -4.61 -10.56 10.57
C ALA A 12 -4.16 -9.22 11.17
N CYS A 13 -3.31 -8.48 10.45
CA CYS A 13 -2.89 -7.14 10.84
C CYS A 13 -2.85 -6.17 9.66
N ILE A 14 -2.97 -4.88 9.97
CA ILE A 14 -2.80 -3.76 9.03
C ILE A 14 -2.00 -2.66 9.71
N ALA A 15 -1.35 -1.80 8.93
CA ALA A 15 -0.77 -0.57 9.47
C ALA A 15 -1.85 0.46 9.80
N ASN A 16 -1.49 1.48 10.58
CA ASN A 16 -2.38 2.57 10.94
C ASN A 16 -2.92 3.29 9.69
N PRO A 17 -4.24 3.29 9.44
CA PRO A 17 -4.84 3.84 8.22
C PRO A 17 -4.90 5.38 8.18
N LEU A 18 -4.33 6.07 9.16
CA LEU A 18 -4.20 7.53 9.12
C LEU A 18 -2.93 7.99 8.40
N PHE A 19 -2.01 7.07 8.07
CA PHE A 19 -0.70 7.41 7.53
C PHE A 19 -0.31 6.56 6.32
N GLY A 20 0.59 7.11 5.50
CA GLY A 20 1.28 6.43 4.42
C GLY A 20 0.35 5.82 3.36
N THR A 21 0.79 4.74 2.75
CA THR A 21 0.06 4.01 1.71
C THR A 21 -1.21 3.34 2.25
N THR A 22 -1.23 2.98 3.54
CA THR A 22 -2.42 2.41 4.18
C THR A 22 -3.59 3.39 4.21
N SER A 23 -3.33 4.70 4.40
CA SER A 23 -4.40 5.72 4.32
C SER A 23 -4.98 5.83 2.92
N MET A 24 -4.13 5.77 1.90
CA MET A 24 -4.57 5.76 0.50
C MET A 24 -5.40 4.51 0.18
N HIS A 25 -4.99 3.34 0.67
CA HIS A 25 -5.73 2.10 0.49
C HIS A 25 -7.09 2.15 1.20
N ALA A 26 -7.14 2.68 2.43
CA ALA A 26 -8.41 2.90 3.13
C ALA A 26 -9.34 3.80 2.32
N ALA A 27 -8.86 4.96 1.84
CA ALA A 27 -9.64 5.85 0.99
C ALA A 27 -10.14 5.17 -0.29
N ALA A 28 -9.30 4.32 -0.92
CA ALA A 28 -9.69 3.56 -2.10
C ALA A 28 -10.82 2.57 -1.80
N LEU A 29 -10.81 1.90 -0.64
CA LEU A 29 -11.92 1.04 -0.22
C LEU A 29 -13.22 1.83 -0.08
N PHE A 30 -13.19 3.03 0.52
CA PHE A 30 -14.37 3.90 0.61
C PHE A 30 -14.85 4.35 -0.77
N ALA A 31 -13.95 4.69 -1.68
CA ALA A 31 -14.30 5.13 -3.03
C ALA A 31 -14.93 4.00 -3.87
N VAL A 32 -14.41 2.78 -3.77
CA VAL A 32 -14.83 1.65 -4.63
C VAL A 32 -16.01 0.88 -4.03
N LEU A 33 -16.02 0.64 -2.73
CA LEU A 33 -17.06 -0.13 -2.07
C LEU A 33 -18.25 0.72 -1.61
N GLY A 34 -18.04 2.04 -1.48
CA GLY A 34 -18.96 2.94 -0.80
C GLY A 34 -18.79 2.91 0.71
N GLU A 35 -19.32 3.94 1.37
CA GLU A 35 -19.12 4.20 2.79
C GLU A 35 -19.57 3.03 3.67
N GLU A 36 -20.79 2.54 3.48
CA GLU A 36 -21.38 1.48 4.31
C GLU A 36 -20.51 0.19 4.30
N LYS A 37 -20.12 -0.28 3.11
CA LYS A 37 -19.33 -1.51 2.99
C LYS A 37 -17.89 -1.34 3.47
N ALA A 38 -17.30 -0.16 3.27
CA ALA A 38 -15.97 0.13 3.78
C ALA A 38 -15.97 0.18 5.32
N GLN A 39 -16.95 0.86 5.93
CA GLN A 39 -17.12 0.87 7.38
C GLN A 39 -17.38 -0.55 7.93
N ALA A 40 -18.22 -1.35 7.26
CA ALA A 40 -18.45 -2.74 7.62
C ALA A 40 -17.18 -3.59 7.58
N PHE A 41 -16.29 -3.33 6.59
CA PHE A 41 -14.99 -4.00 6.53
C PHE A 41 -14.12 -3.68 7.75
N PHE A 42 -13.96 -2.41 8.12
CA PHE A 42 -13.14 -2.01 9.27
C PHE A 42 -13.73 -2.52 10.59
N ALA A 43 -15.05 -2.44 10.76
CA ALA A 43 -15.74 -2.98 11.94
C ALA A 43 -15.60 -4.50 12.03
N GLY A 44 -15.78 -5.20 10.91
CA GLY A 44 -15.60 -6.66 10.81
C GLY A 44 -14.16 -7.09 11.05
N PHE A 45 -13.18 -6.31 10.58
CA PHE A 45 -11.76 -6.56 10.84
C PHE A 45 -11.46 -6.53 12.35
N THR A 46 -11.95 -5.50 13.05
CA THR A 46 -11.82 -5.42 14.52
C THR A 46 -12.56 -6.56 15.21
N ALA A 47 -13.80 -6.86 14.80
CA ALA A 47 -14.61 -7.94 15.39
C ALA A 47 -13.98 -9.32 15.18
N ASN A 48 -13.23 -9.52 14.08
CA ASN A 48 -12.46 -10.74 13.82
C ASN A 48 -11.11 -10.77 14.55
N GLY A 49 -10.83 -9.83 15.47
CA GLY A 49 -9.59 -9.75 16.23
C GLY A 49 -8.39 -9.24 15.44
N GLY A 50 -8.63 -8.61 14.29
CA GLY A 50 -7.58 -7.97 13.49
C GLY A 50 -6.86 -6.88 14.27
N LYS A 51 -5.55 -6.75 14.11
CA LYS A 51 -4.72 -5.80 14.84
C LYS A 51 -4.23 -4.67 13.95
N MET A 52 -4.34 -3.45 14.47
CA MET A 52 -3.67 -2.29 13.90
C MET A 52 -2.26 -2.17 14.47
N LEU A 53 -1.28 -1.98 13.60
CA LEU A 53 0.13 -1.80 13.93
C LEU A 53 0.60 -0.40 13.54
N SER A 54 1.76 0.02 14.03
CA SER A 54 2.24 1.40 13.85
C SER A 54 2.62 1.73 12.41
N SER A 55 3.09 0.73 11.62
CA SER A 55 3.62 0.95 10.26
C SER A 55 3.61 -0.32 9.42
N ASN A 56 3.76 -0.16 8.10
CA ASN A 56 3.95 -1.26 7.16
C ASN A 56 5.19 -2.11 7.50
N GLY A 57 6.29 -1.48 7.88
CA GLY A 57 7.48 -2.19 8.34
C GLY A 57 7.25 -3.02 9.61
N GLU A 58 6.36 -2.59 10.52
CA GLU A 58 5.96 -3.42 11.66
C GLU A 58 5.08 -4.60 11.23
N VAL A 59 4.13 -4.38 10.31
CA VAL A 59 3.35 -5.47 9.70
C VAL A 59 4.29 -6.52 9.10
N ARG A 60 5.26 -6.09 8.28
CA ARG A 60 6.28 -6.98 7.71
C ARG A 60 6.97 -7.81 8.78
N ARG A 61 7.54 -7.16 9.81
CA ARG A 61 8.31 -7.85 10.86
C ARG A 61 7.48 -8.88 11.61
N ARG A 62 6.25 -8.54 11.99
CA ARG A 62 5.39 -9.43 12.77
C ARG A 62 4.84 -10.60 11.95
N VAL A 63 4.49 -10.38 10.68
CA VAL A 63 4.13 -11.49 9.78
C VAL A 63 5.33 -12.38 9.51
N ALA A 64 6.51 -11.81 9.25
CA ALA A 64 7.75 -12.57 9.05
C ALA A 64 8.20 -13.37 10.30
N ALA A 65 7.83 -12.91 11.49
CA ALA A 65 8.05 -13.63 12.74
C ALA A 65 6.98 -14.72 13.03
N GLY A 66 5.92 -14.81 12.21
CA GLY A 66 4.83 -15.77 12.40
C GLY A 66 3.80 -15.38 13.48
N GLU A 67 3.86 -14.13 13.99
CA GLU A 67 2.87 -13.64 14.96
C GLU A 67 1.49 -13.46 14.31
N PHE A 68 1.46 -13.08 13.03
CA PHE A 68 0.25 -13.01 12.22
C PHE A 68 0.38 -13.90 10.98
N ALA A 69 -0.75 -14.45 10.54
CA ALA A 69 -0.80 -15.25 9.33
C ALA A 69 -0.84 -14.40 8.06
N VAL A 70 -1.36 -13.18 8.14
CA VAL A 70 -1.53 -12.27 7.02
C VAL A 70 -1.47 -10.81 7.50
N GLY A 71 -0.87 -9.96 6.65
CA GLY A 71 -0.86 -8.51 6.85
C GLY A 71 -1.04 -7.78 5.54
N ILE A 72 -1.63 -6.60 5.58
CA ILE A 72 -1.64 -5.67 4.43
C ILE A 72 -0.44 -4.75 4.58
N THR A 73 0.42 -4.74 3.57
CA THR A 73 1.63 -3.91 3.51
C THR A 73 2.00 -3.63 2.06
N ASP A 74 3.09 -2.94 1.82
CA ASP A 74 3.61 -2.60 0.50
C ASP A 74 4.50 -3.71 -0.08
N THR A 75 4.72 -3.68 -1.38
CA THR A 75 5.52 -4.71 -2.09
C THR A 75 6.99 -4.70 -1.71
N ASP A 76 7.56 -3.53 -1.43
CA ASP A 76 8.93 -3.36 -0.95
C ASP A 76 9.15 -4.03 0.40
N ASP A 77 8.22 -3.90 1.35
CA ASP A 77 8.27 -4.60 2.62
C ASP A 77 8.36 -6.13 2.46
N VAL A 78 7.54 -6.68 1.56
CA VAL A 78 7.58 -8.13 1.29
C VAL A 78 8.91 -8.52 0.64
N ASN A 79 9.44 -7.70 -0.28
CA ASN A 79 10.72 -7.97 -0.93
C ASN A 79 11.87 -7.97 0.09
N VAL A 80 11.92 -6.99 0.98
CA VAL A 80 12.93 -6.94 2.06
C VAL A 80 12.84 -8.19 2.95
N ALA A 81 11.65 -8.61 3.36
CA ALA A 81 11.50 -9.84 4.15
C ALA A 81 12.01 -11.09 3.39
N ARG A 82 11.79 -11.18 2.08
CA ARG A 82 12.32 -12.27 1.24
C ARG A 82 13.84 -12.23 1.14
N LEU A 83 14.43 -11.05 0.96
CA LEU A 83 15.89 -10.87 0.94
C LEU A 83 16.53 -11.24 2.29
N GLU A 84 15.82 -11.02 3.38
CA GLU A 84 16.20 -11.48 4.74
C GLU A 84 15.99 -13.00 4.94
N GLY A 85 15.57 -13.74 3.92
CA GLY A 85 15.33 -15.18 3.99
C GLY A 85 14.10 -15.58 4.81
N LYS A 86 13.14 -14.67 5.04
CA LYS A 86 11.92 -14.96 5.80
C LYS A 86 10.92 -15.75 4.95
N PRO A 87 10.20 -16.72 5.53
CA PRO A 87 9.23 -17.57 4.82
C PRO A 87 7.91 -16.85 4.58
N VAL A 88 7.93 -15.77 3.80
CA VAL A 88 6.75 -14.97 3.49
C VAL A 88 6.32 -15.13 2.03
N GLY A 89 5.01 -15.15 1.81
CA GLY A 89 4.37 -15.08 0.50
C GLY A 89 3.85 -13.67 0.21
N LEU A 90 3.61 -13.38 -1.07
CA LEU A 90 2.94 -12.16 -1.54
C LEU A 90 1.69 -12.55 -2.32
N VAL A 91 0.58 -11.90 -1.99
CA VAL A 91 -0.68 -12.02 -2.73
C VAL A 91 -1.12 -10.62 -3.14
N TYR A 92 -1.29 -10.41 -4.43
CA TYR A 92 -1.96 -9.22 -4.96
C TYR A 92 -3.47 -9.42 -4.84
N PRO A 93 -4.18 -8.57 -4.07
CA PRO A 93 -5.58 -8.83 -3.76
C PRO A 93 -6.51 -8.59 -4.95
N ASP A 94 -7.66 -9.25 -4.89
CA ASP A 94 -8.84 -8.97 -5.72
C ASP A 94 -8.62 -9.06 -7.25
N ALA A 95 -7.78 -9.98 -7.72
CA ALA A 95 -7.53 -10.20 -9.14
C ALA A 95 -8.83 -10.43 -9.95
N ASP A 96 -9.79 -11.15 -9.37
CA ASP A 96 -11.11 -11.42 -9.98
C ASP A 96 -12.19 -10.39 -9.57
N GLY A 97 -11.86 -9.50 -8.63
CA GLY A 97 -12.77 -8.50 -8.06
C GLY A 97 -12.41 -7.06 -8.45
N MET A 98 -12.28 -6.18 -7.46
CA MET A 98 -12.00 -4.75 -7.65
C MET A 98 -10.57 -4.45 -8.10
N GLY A 99 -9.68 -5.42 -8.06
CA GLY A 99 -8.27 -5.26 -8.44
C GLY A 99 -7.37 -4.77 -7.28
N THR A 100 -6.07 -4.79 -7.54
CA THR A 100 -5.04 -4.33 -6.60
C THR A 100 -4.84 -2.83 -6.72
N LEU A 101 -4.81 -2.11 -5.59
CA LEU A 101 -4.47 -0.70 -5.60
C LEU A 101 -2.99 -0.52 -5.98
N ILE A 102 -2.73 0.19 -7.06
CA ILE A 102 -1.39 0.59 -7.49
C ILE A 102 -1.17 2.02 -7.01
N ILE A 103 -0.23 2.24 -6.12
CA ILE A 103 0.10 3.58 -5.60
C ILE A 103 1.40 4.03 -6.26
N PRO A 104 1.37 4.98 -7.21
CA PRO A 104 2.59 5.46 -7.85
C PRO A 104 3.39 6.32 -6.88
N ASN A 105 4.72 6.14 -6.88
CA ASN A 105 5.61 7.11 -6.28
C ASN A 105 5.58 8.41 -7.09
N CYS A 106 5.67 9.52 -6.41
CA CYS A 106 5.63 10.84 -7.03
C CYS A 106 6.86 11.65 -6.62
N VAL A 107 7.34 12.49 -7.52
CA VAL A 107 8.33 13.53 -7.25
C VAL A 107 7.73 14.89 -7.55
N MET A 108 8.01 15.89 -6.72
CA MET A 108 7.49 17.24 -6.89
C MET A 108 8.52 18.30 -6.51
N LEU A 109 8.45 19.44 -7.17
CA LEU A 109 9.22 20.61 -6.82
C LEU A 109 8.49 21.41 -5.73
N ILE A 110 9.17 21.67 -4.61
CA ILE A 110 8.60 22.48 -3.52
C ILE A 110 8.62 23.96 -3.95
N ALA A 111 7.50 24.63 -3.81
CA ALA A 111 7.41 26.08 -4.07
C ALA A 111 8.37 26.84 -3.15
N GLY A 112 9.12 27.81 -3.71
CA GLY A 112 10.13 28.56 -2.95
C GLY A 112 11.43 27.79 -2.68
N SER A 113 11.66 26.65 -3.34
CA SER A 113 12.94 25.93 -3.27
C SER A 113 14.11 26.89 -3.59
N PRO A 114 15.22 26.88 -2.81
CA PRO A 114 16.37 27.79 -3.03
C PRO A 114 17.15 27.47 -4.32
N HIS A 115 17.01 26.23 -4.85
CA HIS A 115 17.72 25.74 -6.04
C HIS A 115 16.75 25.08 -7.04
N PRO A 116 15.76 25.82 -7.60
CA PRO A 116 14.71 25.22 -8.40
C PRO A 116 15.22 24.58 -9.69
N ASP A 117 16.26 25.12 -10.32
CA ASP A 117 16.79 24.57 -11.58
C ASP A 117 17.54 23.27 -11.37
N THR A 118 18.34 23.17 -10.30
CA THR A 118 18.99 21.91 -9.91
C THR A 118 17.94 20.85 -9.51
N ALA A 119 16.91 21.26 -8.81
CA ALA A 119 15.81 20.36 -8.44
C ALA A 119 15.07 19.84 -9.69
N ARG A 120 14.84 20.65 -10.71
CA ARG A 120 14.25 20.20 -11.98
C ARG A 120 15.16 19.19 -12.68
N GLN A 121 16.47 19.47 -12.77
CA GLN A 121 17.42 18.50 -13.36
C GLN A 121 17.43 17.18 -12.61
N PHE A 122 17.30 17.20 -11.28
CA PHE A 122 17.21 15.98 -10.49
C PHE A 122 15.88 15.25 -10.72
N ILE A 123 14.76 15.95 -10.85
CA ILE A 123 13.47 15.37 -11.22
C ILE A 123 13.57 14.70 -12.59
N ASP A 124 14.16 15.38 -13.58
CA ASP A 124 14.33 14.83 -14.92
C ASP A 124 15.21 13.55 -14.90
N TYR A 125 16.24 13.52 -14.06
CA TYR A 125 17.05 12.31 -13.85
C TYR A 125 16.24 11.19 -13.20
N LEU A 126 15.48 11.46 -12.16
CA LEU A 126 14.64 10.45 -11.48
C LEU A 126 13.55 9.87 -12.41
N LEU A 127 13.10 10.64 -13.38
CA LEU A 127 12.10 10.23 -14.34
C LEU A 127 12.67 9.49 -15.57
N GLN A 128 13.96 9.17 -15.61
CA GLN A 128 14.55 8.41 -16.71
C GLN A 128 14.22 6.92 -16.60
N PRO A 129 14.14 6.18 -17.72
CA PRO A 129 13.93 4.73 -17.72
C PRO A 129 14.96 3.96 -16.91
N GLU A 130 16.21 4.43 -16.90
CA GLU A 130 17.34 3.85 -16.14
C GLU A 130 17.10 3.95 -14.64
N SER A 131 16.55 5.06 -14.15
CA SER A 131 16.21 5.24 -12.75
C SER A 131 15.06 4.33 -12.34
N GLU A 132 14.05 4.19 -13.19
CA GLU A 132 12.92 3.28 -12.97
C GLU A 132 13.39 1.81 -12.93
N LYS A 133 14.30 1.44 -13.83
CA LYS A 133 14.93 0.11 -13.81
C LYS A 133 15.75 -0.11 -12.54
N ALA A 134 16.58 0.87 -12.13
CA ALA A 134 17.37 0.77 -10.91
C ALA A 134 16.50 0.61 -9.66
N LEU A 135 15.35 1.29 -9.58
CA LEU A 135 14.37 1.14 -8.50
C LEU A 135 13.74 -0.26 -8.51
N ALA A 136 13.46 -0.83 -9.68
CA ALA A 136 12.93 -2.19 -9.79
C ALA A 136 13.93 -3.25 -9.34
N GLU A 137 15.22 -3.03 -9.60
CA GLU A 137 16.33 -3.92 -9.25
C GLU A 137 16.82 -3.73 -7.80
N SER A 138 16.39 -2.68 -7.11
CA SER A 138 16.76 -2.38 -5.72
C SER A 138 15.95 -3.20 -4.70
N GLU A 139 16.28 -3.06 -3.42
CA GLU A 139 15.49 -3.62 -2.32
C GLU A 139 14.04 -3.13 -2.31
N ALA A 140 13.79 -1.92 -2.86
CA ALA A 140 12.45 -1.36 -2.97
C ALA A 140 11.56 -2.12 -3.96
N ALA A 141 12.14 -2.88 -4.91
CA ALA A 141 11.41 -3.72 -5.87
C ALA A 141 10.22 -2.99 -6.53
N GLN A 142 10.44 -1.72 -6.94
CA GLN A 142 9.37 -0.88 -7.49
C GLN A 142 8.90 -1.41 -8.84
N MET A 143 7.58 -1.43 -9.05
CA MET A 143 7.02 -1.83 -10.34
C MET A 143 7.30 -0.75 -11.38
N PRO A 144 7.95 -1.05 -12.51
CA PRO A 144 8.06 -0.09 -13.60
C PRO A 144 6.69 0.29 -14.14
N LEU A 145 6.48 1.59 -14.34
CA LEU A 145 5.26 2.12 -14.94
C LEU A 145 5.39 2.26 -16.47
N ARG A 146 6.61 2.45 -16.97
CA ARG A 146 6.87 2.61 -18.41
C ARG A 146 6.85 1.27 -19.12
N PRO A 147 6.18 1.20 -20.27
CA PRO A 147 6.30 0.05 -21.16
C PRO A 147 7.77 -0.16 -21.59
N GLY A 148 8.23 -1.41 -21.55
CA GLY A 148 9.57 -1.77 -22.02
C GLY A 148 10.71 -1.61 -20.99
N VAL A 149 10.47 -1.04 -19.82
CA VAL A 149 11.44 -1.08 -18.72
C VAL A 149 11.43 -2.48 -18.13
N SER A 150 12.59 -3.13 -18.12
CA SER A 150 12.75 -4.48 -17.55
C SER A 150 12.77 -4.45 -16.04
N ALA A 151 12.19 -5.48 -15.43
CA ALA A 151 12.25 -5.71 -13.98
C ALA A 151 12.64 -7.18 -13.70
N PRO A 152 13.20 -7.47 -12.51
CA PRO A 152 13.39 -8.85 -12.07
C PRO A 152 12.07 -9.65 -12.12
N SER A 153 12.13 -10.94 -12.40
CA SER A 153 10.94 -11.81 -12.48
C SER A 153 10.16 -11.91 -11.15
N THR A 154 10.77 -11.48 -10.06
CA THR A 154 10.13 -11.41 -8.73
C THR A 154 9.30 -10.14 -8.52
N VAL A 155 9.46 -9.14 -9.38
CA VAL A 155 8.73 -7.88 -9.37
C VAL A 155 7.59 -7.97 -10.38
N ALA A 156 6.35 -7.79 -9.92
CA ALA A 156 5.20 -7.72 -10.83
C ALA A 156 5.29 -6.47 -11.71
N THR A 157 4.63 -6.51 -12.85
CA THR A 157 4.42 -5.32 -13.69
C THR A 157 2.97 -4.89 -13.61
N VAL A 158 2.70 -3.62 -13.88
CA VAL A 158 1.30 -3.12 -13.90
C VAL A 158 0.45 -3.92 -14.88
N GLN A 159 1.03 -4.38 -15.99
CA GLN A 159 0.35 -5.19 -17.02
C GLN A 159 0.02 -6.62 -16.54
N SER A 160 0.76 -7.14 -15.56
CA SER A 160 0.52 -8.48 -15.00
C SER A 160 -0.56 -8.50 -13.91
N LEU A 161 -1.05 -7.33 -13.51
CA LEU A 161 -2.05 -7.18 -12.46
C LEU A 161 -3.35 -6.61 -13.03
N LYS A 162 -4.44 -6.82 -12.30
CA LYS A 162 -5.66 -6.05 -12.48
C LYS A 162 -5.60 -4.83 -11.56
N PRO A 163 -5.38 -3.62 -12.07
CA PRO A 163 -5.34 -2.44 -11.22
C PRO A 163 -6.75 -2.09 -10.74
N MET A 164 -6.85 -1.63 -9.50
CA MET A 164 -8.09 -1.07 -8.95
C MET A 164 -8.44 0.22 -9.69
N ALA A 165 -9.68 0.32 -10.18
CA ALA A 165 -10.15 1.50 -10.89
C ALA A 165 -10.45 2.64 -9.92
N VAL A 166 -9.49 3.52 -9.69
CA VAL A 166 -9.60 4.67 -8.78
C VAL A 166 -9.25 5.98 -9.47
N ASN A 167 -9.86 7.06 -9.01
CA ASN A 167 -9.45 8.42 -9.36
C ASN A 167 -8.63 8.99 -8.19
N TYR A 168 -7.32 9.13 -8.38
CA TYR A 168 -6.41 9.59 -7.32
C TYR A 168 -6.70 11.00 -6.82
N ALA A 169 -7.19 11.90 -7.67
CA ALA A 169 -7.59 13.26 -7.24
C ALA A 169 -8.81 13.19 -6.31
N ALA A 170 -9.78 12.31 -6.60
CA ALA A 170 -10.91 12.08 -5.72
C ALA A 170 -10.48 11.43 -4.39
N LEU A 171 -9.52 10.47 -4.43
CA LEU A 171 -8.97 9.88 -3.20
C LEU A 171 -8.30 10.92 -2.31
N ALA A 172 -7.57 11.88 -2.88
CA ALA A 172 -6.95 12.96 -2.11
C ALA A 172 -7.98 13.78 -1.32
N GLY A 173 -9.14 14.07 -1.92
CA GLY A 173 -10.25 14.73 -1.21
C GLY A 173 -10.84 13.89 -0.09
N LEU A 174 -10.94 12.57 -0.28
CA LEU A 174 -11.43 11.66 0.75
C LEU A 174 -10.47 11.49 1.93
N LEU A 175 -9.15 11.53 1.69
CA LEU A 175 -8.15 11.33 2.74
C LEU A 175 -8.33 12.30 3.90
N GLU A 176 -8.54 13.58 3.63
CA GLU A 176 -8.75 14.57 4.68
C GLU A 176 -10.03 14.30 5.48
N THR A 177 -11.13 14.03 4.80
CA THR A 177 -12.42 13.74 5.44
C THR A 177 -12.34 12.48 6.31
N LEU A 178 -11.77 11.40 5.79
CA LEU A 178 -11.68 10.13 6.49
C LEU A 178 -10.70 10.20 7.67
N SER A 179 -9.57 10.91 7.52
CA SER A 179 -8.56 11.06 8.58
C SER A 179 -9.03 11.93 9.75
N LYS A 180 -9.99 12.81 9.54
CA LYS A 180 -10.62 13.63 10.58
C LYS A 180 -11.93 13.02 11.10
N GLY A 181 -12.53 12.10 10.35
CA GLY A 181 -13.80 11.44 10.65
C GLY A 181 -13.63 9.96 11.00
N TYR A 182 -14.29 9.10 10.21
CA TYR A 182 -14.43 7.68 10.50
C TYR A 182 -13.11 6.95 10.82
N LEU A 183 -12.06 7.15 10.03
CA LEU A 183 -10.79 6.44 10.29
C LEU A 183 -10.14 6.87 11.60
N LYS A 184 -10.22 8.17 11.94
CA LYS A 184 -9.74 8.67 13.23
C LYS A 184 -10.50 8.00 14.39
N GLU A 185 -11.82 7.98 14.31
CA GLU A 185 -12.65 7.33 15.32
C GLU A 185 -12.38 5.83 15.43
N TRP A 186 -12.17 5.16 14.27
CA TRP A 186 -11.86 3.74 14.25
C TRP A 186 -10.51 3.47 14.91
N VAL A 187 -9.48 4.28 14.60
CA VAL A 187 -8.13 4.19 15.21
C VAL A 187 -8.19 4.41 16.72
N ASP A 188 -8.91 5.43 17.19
CA ASP A 188 -9.02 5.77 18.62
C ASP A 188 -9.69 4.65 19.44
N ARG A 189 -10.46 3.77 18.79
CA ARG A 189 -11.11 2.62 19.44
C ARG A 189 -10.26 1.34 19.42
N GLN A 190 -9.11 1.36 18.74
CA GLN A 190 -8.22 0.19 18.76
C GLN A 190 -7.53 0.07 20.13
N PRO A 191 -7.36 -1.17 20.65
CA PRO A 191 -6.73 -1.40 21.94
C PRO A 191 -5.22 -1.15 21.92
#